data_cde91e9eb3e164c69f1c8b2106659dda
#
_entry.id   cde91e9eb3e164c69f1c8b2106659dda
#
_cell.length_a   1.000
_cell.length_b   1.000
_cell.length_c   1.000
_cell.angle_alpha   90.00
_cell.angle_beta   90.00
_cell.angle_gamma   90.00
#
_symmetry.space_group_name_H-M   'P 1'
#
loop_
_entity.id
_entity.type
_entity.pdbx_description
1 polymer ?
#
loop_
_entity_poly.entity_id
_entity_poly.type
_entity_poly.pdbx_seq_one_letter_code
_entity_poly.pdbx_strand_id
1 'polypeptide(L)'
;MKVTYQTCCGVDVHKSFLVATIIKTSGVAEPNYQKKRFSTFNNSILEFKQWLLDNECRYVCMESTGKYWVPVFNLLENEINVTIANPKWVKAVKGNKDDTKDSKWIGDLFRLGLVKGSYIPCKKIRILREFTRYRYKLVSCRSSEKNRYQNALTVCNVALDSVVSDIFGKSSTSIIDYLLEQSGNSINHEEIASKLLRSLKSKEDAVIESIEGYQMTDSQKYRMHLVRAHMDYITAEINDVDREIESLISSDPDYENAILFLMTIPGVK
;
A
#
# COMPACT_ATOMS: atom_id res chain seq x y z
N MET A 1 -0.42 -39.31 -13.95
CA MET A 1 -0.33 -38.42 -12.76
C MET A 1 -1.54 -38.63 -11.86
N LYS A 2 -1.34 -38.54 -10.54
CA LYS A 2 -2.47 -38.67 -9.58
C LYS A 2 -3.31 -37.37 -9.61
N VAL A 3 -4.63 -37.54 -9.75
CA VAL A 3 -5.57 -36.41 -9.69
C VAL A 3 -5.76 -36.01 -8.21
N THR A 4 -5.50 -34.75 -7.88
CA THR A 4 -5.66 -34.21 -6.53
C THR A 4 -7.11 -33.77 -6.27
N TYR A 5 -7.73 -33.09 -7.26
CA TYR A 5 -9.11 -32.61 -7.20
C TYR A 5 -9.93 -33.23 -8.32
N GLN A 6 -10.91 -34.07 -7.98
CA GLN A 6 -11.80 -34.72 -8.97
C GLN A 6 -12.72 -33.71 -9.65
N THR A 7 -13.23 -32.74 -8.88
CA THR A 7 -14.00 -31.60 -9.40
C THR A 7 -13.33 -30.31 -8.95
N CYS A 8 -12.92 -29.47 -9.90
CA CYS A 8 -12.33 -28.15 -9.62
C CYS A 8 -12.60 -27.17 -10.76
N CYS A 9 -12.31 -25.91 -10.53
CA CYS A 9 -12.47 -24.85 -11.52
C CYS A 9 -11.21 -24.00 -11.64
N GLY A 10 -10.75 -23.82 -12.86
CA GLY A 10 -9.74 -22.81 -13.19
C GLY A 10 -10.42 -21.53 -13.66
N VAL A 11 -9.95 -20.38 -13.20
CA VAL A 11 -10.52 -19.08 -13.51
C VAL A 11 -9.44 -18.11 -13.97
N ASP A 12 -9.65 -17.54 -15.13
CA ASP A 12 -8.89 -16.39 -15.61
C ASP A 12 -9.71 -15.12 -15.39
N VAL A 13 -9.14 -14.14 -14.64
CA VAL A 13 -9.86 -12.95 -14.19
C VAL A 13 -9.30 -11.71 -14.86
N HIS A 14 -10.17 -11.00 -15.60
CA HIS A 14 -9.92 -9.72 -16.22
C HIS A 14 -10.64 -8.57 -15.47
N LYS A 15 -10.40 -7.34 -15.91
CA LYS A 15 -11.04 -6.14 -15.33
C LYS A 15 -12.56 -6.17 -15.42
N SER A 16 -13.12 -6.59 -16.55
CA SER A 16 -14.56 -6.49 -16.85
C SER A 16 -15.27 -7.85 -16.95
N PHE A 17 -14.54 -8.95 -16.97
CA PHE A 17 -15.10 -10.30 -17.04
C PHE A 17 -14.15 -11.32 -16.42
N LEU A 18 -14.67 -12.49 -16.17
CA LEU A 18 -13.90 -13.69 -15.84
C LEU A 18 -14.32 -14.84 -16.75
N VAL A 19 -13.38 -15.73 -17.05
CA VAL A 19 -13.63 -16.99 -17.77
C VAL A 19 -13.34 -18.14 -16.81
N ALA A 20 -14.33 -18.98 -16.58
CA ALA A 20 -14.23 -20.10 -15.66
C ALA A 20 -14.41 -21.42 -16.42
N THR A 21 -13.60 -22.42 -16.07
CA THR A 21 -13.68 -23.78 -16.62
C THR A 21 -13.76 -24.77 -15.46
N ILE A 22 -14.94 -25.38 -15.27
CA ILE A 22 -15.11 -26.53 -14.36
C ILE A 22 -14.55 -27.77 -15.05
N ILE A 23 -13.78 -28.54 -14.29
CA ILE A 23 -13.19 -29.81 -14.72
C ILE A 23 -13.68 -30.91 -13.80
N LYS A 24 -14.38 -31.91 -14.35
CA LYS A 24 -14.83 -33.10 -13.64
C LYS A 24 -14.08 -34.32 -14.15
N THR A 25 -13.45 -35.08 -13.26
CA THR A 25 -12.68 -36.29 -13.58
C THR A 25 -13.31 -37.50 -12.88
N SER A 26 -13.73 -38.48 -13.65
CA SER A 26 -14.31 -39.74 -13.13
C SER A 26 -13.32 -40.87 -13.36
N GLY A 27 -12.61 -41.28 -12.29
CA GLY A 27 -11.67 -42.40 -12.35
C GLY A 27 -10.54 -42.21 -13.38
N VAL A 28 -10.43 -43.14 -14.33
CA VAL A 28 -9.41 -43.17 -15.41
C VAL A 28 -9.90 -42.47 -16.69
N ALA A 29 -11.15 -42.02 -16.72
CA ALA A 29 -11.73 -41.38 -17.90
C ALA A 29 -11.12 -40.00 -18.21
N GLU A 30 -11.23 -39.58 -19.47
CA GLU A 30 -10.87 -38.22 -19.83
C GLU A 30 -11.72 -37.17 -19.07
N PRO A 31 -11.11 -36.04 -18.65
CA PRO A 31 -11.80 -34.99 -17.93
C PRO A 31 -12.91 -34.35 -18.79
N ASN A 32 -14.06 -34.12 -18.16
CA ASN A 32 -15.13 -33.30 -18.76
C ASN A 32 -14.91 -31.83 -18.40
N TYR A 33 -15.05 -30.95 -19.38
CA TYR A 33 -14.85 -29.51 -19.25
C TYR A 33 -16.16 -28.76 -19.50
N GLN A 34 -16.54 -27.92 -18.52
CA GLN A 34 -17.66 -26.99 -18.68
C GLN A 34 -17.12 -25.57 -18.54
N LYS A 35 -17.28 -24.75 -19.59
CA LYS A 35 -16.75 -23.41 -19.65
C LYS A 35 -17.88 -22.39 -19.67
N LYS A 36 -17.72 -21.32 -18.88
CA LYS A 36 -18.67 -20.19 -18.89
C LYS A 36 -17.92 -18.88 -18.65
N ARG A 37 -18.44 -17.79 -19.24
CA ARG A 37 -17.96 -16.43 -19.05
C ARG A 37 -18.96 -15.65 -18.22
N PHE A 38 -18.45 -14.84 -17.28
CA PHE A 38 -19.22 -13.99 -16.40
C PHE A 38 -18.64 -12.58 -16.41
N SER A 39 -19.46 -11.56 -16.17
CA SER A 39 -18.95 -10.22 -15.92
C SER A 39 -18.37 -10.11 -14.49
N THR A 40 -17.61 -9.06 -14.23
CA THR A 40 -17.08 -8.78 -12.87
C THR A 40 -18.02 -7.94 -12.02
N PHE A 41 -19.29 -7.76 -12.45
CA PHE A 41 -20.32 -7.17 -11.60
C PHE A 41 -20.78 -8.16 -10.52
N ASN A 42 -21.15 -7.66 -9.34
CA ASN A 42 -21.48 -8.48 -8.18
C ASN A 42 -22.53 -9.54 -8.47
N ASN A 43 -23.63 -9.19 -9.16
CA ASN A 43 -24.68 -10.16 -9.49
C ASN A 43 -24.14 -11.30 -10.36
N SER A 44 -23.28 -11.00 -11.32
CA SER A 44 -22.70 -12.03 -12.18
C SER A 44 -21.66 -12.89 -11.47
N ILE A 45 -20.92 -12.34 -10.47
CA ILE A 45 -20.06 -13.14 -9.60
C ILE A 45 -20.89 -14.05 -8.67
N LEU A 46 -22.06 -13.59 -8.20
CA LEU A 46 -22.99 -14.42 -7.46
C LEU A 46 -23.58 -15.55 -8.31
N GLU A 47 -23.91 -15.26 -9.59
CA GLU A 47 -24.29 -16.30 -10.57
C GLU A 47 -23.16 -17.30 -10.82
N PHE A 48 -21.92 -16.82 -10.89
CA PHE A 48 -20.73 -17.68 -10.97
C PHE A 48 -20.60 -18.58 -9.74
N LYS A 49 -20.76 -18.03 -8.54
CA LYS A 49 -20.78 -18.80 -7.29
C LYS A 49 -21.87 -19.87 -7.30
N GLN A 50 -23.10 -19.51 -7.68
CA GLN A 50 -24.21 -20.47 -7.76
C GLN A 50 -23.92 -21.57 -8.79
N TRP A 51 -23.37 -21.22 -9.96
CA TRP A 51 -22.98 -22.21 -10.97
C TRP A 51 -21.91 -23.20 -10.47
N LEU A 52 -20.96 -22.73 -9.63
CA LEU A 52 -20.02 -23.63 -8.98
C LEU A 52 -20.72 -24.58 -8.02
N LEU A 53 -21.65 -24.08 -7.20
CA LEU A 53 -22.41 -24.88 -6.22
C LEU A 53 -23.29 -25.92 -6.90
N ASP A 54 -24.02 -25.55 -7.94
CA ASP A 54 -24.88 -26.43 -8.74
C ASP A 54 -24.08 -27.58 -9.40
N ASN A 55 -22.79 -27.33 -9.66
CA ASN A 55 -21.89 -28.36 -10.21
C ASN A 55 -21.07 -29.09 -9.16
N GLU A 56 -21.36 -28.91 -7.85
CA GLU A 56 -20.61 -29.50 -6.73
C GLU A 56 -19.11 -29.15 -6.75
N CYS A 57 -18.75 -28.00 -7.34
CA CYS A 57 -17.38 -27.56 -7.49
C CYS A 57 -16.97 -26.64 -6.31
N ARG A 58 -16.30 -27.22 -5.33
CA ARG A 58 -15.87 -26.53 -4.10
C ARG A 58 -14.42 -26.03 -4.15
N TYR A 59 -13.67 -26.32 -5.20
CA TYR A 59 -12.27 -25.97 -5.34
C TYR A 59 -12.05 -25.11 -6.58
N VAL A 60 -11.58 -23.89 -6.37
CA VAL A 60 -11.35 -22.89 -7.43
C VAL A 60 -9.90 -22.43 -7.39
N CYS A 61 -9.27 -22.30 -8.55
CA CYS A 61 -7.96 -21.69 -8.70
C CYS A 61 -8.06 -20.48 -9.60
N MET A 62 -7.55 -19.32 -9.12
CA MET A 62 -7.47 -18.06 -9.86
C MET A 62 -6.03 -17.57 -9.93
N GLU A 63 -5.66 -16.93 -11.04
CA GLU A 63 -4.38 -16.23 -11.12
C GLU A 63 -4.43 -14.88 -10.38
N SER A 64 -3.32 -14.51 -9.71
CA SER A 64 -3.21 -13.25 -8.95
C SER A 64 -2.87 -12.04 -9.83
N THR A 65 -3.49 -11.92 -11.02
CA THR A 65 -3.25 -10.79 -11.93
C THR A 65 -3.86 -9.50 -11.37
N GLY A 66 -3.01 -8.54 -11.01
CA GLY A 66 -3.43 -7.26 -10.45
C GLY A 66 -4.27 -7.40 -9.17
N LYS A 67 -5.37 -6.63 -9.09
CA LYS A 67 -6.34 -6.67 -7.97
C LYS A 67 -7.70 -7.25 -8.37
N TYR A 68 -7.87 -7.67 -9.63
CA TYR A 68 -9.17 -8.06 -10.17
C TYR A 68 -9.73 -9.35 -9.55
N TRP A 69 -8.86 -10.23 -9.05
CA TRP A 69 -9.25 -11.45 -8.33
C TRP A 69 -9.86 -11.17 -6.94
N VAL A 70 -9.54 -10.02 -6.31
CA VAL A 70 -9.93 -9.72 -4.92
C VAL A 70 -11.46 -9.68 -4.74
N PRO A 71 -12.24 -8.95 -5.57
CA PRO A 71 -13.70 -8.95 -5.45
C PRO A 71 -14.32 -10.35 -5.62
N VAL A 72 -13.78 -11.14 -6.55
CA VAL A 72 -14.24 -12.52 -6.79
C VAL A 72 -13.93 -13.38 -5.57
N PHE A 73 -12.71 -13.31 -5.05
CA PHE A 73 -12.29 -14.01 -3.83
C PHE A 73 -13.20 -13.70 -2.65
N ASN A 74 -13.45 -12.41 -2.38
CA ASN A 74 -14.26 -11.97 -1.24
C ASN A 74 -15.71 -12.51 -1.26
N LEU A 75 -16.28 -12.73 -2.46
CA LEU A 75 -17.63 -13.28 -2.61
C LEU A 75 -17.67 -14.82 -2.52
N LEU A 76 -16.54 -15.48 -2.77
CA LEU A 76 -16.44 -16.95 -2.79
C LEU A 76 -15.90 -17.51 -1.46
N GLU A 77 -15.01 -16.82 -0.76
CA GLU A 77 -14.15 -17.36 0.31
C GLU A 77 -14.89 -18.06 1.47
N ASN A 78 -16.17 -17.71 1.70
CA ASN A 78 -16.94 -18.31 2.80
C ASN A 78 -17.47 -19.73 2.49
N GLU A 79 -17.64 -20.09 1.21
CA GLU A 79 -18.29 -21.33 0.81
C GLU A 79 -17.46 -22.17 -0.17
N ILE A 80 -16.47 -21.56 -0.81
CA ILE A 80 -15.62 -22.14 -1.84
C ILE A 80 -14.16 -22.07 -1.39
N ASN A 81 -13.43 -23.16 -1.54
CA ASN A 81 -11.99 -23.20 -1.32
C ASN A 81 -11.26 -22.56 -2.50
N VAL A 82 -10.86 -21.30 -2.34
CA VAL A 82 -10.22 -20.53 -3.41
C VAL A 82 -8.70 -20.53 -3.22
N THR A 83 -7.99 -21.03 -4.21
CA THR A 83 -6.52 -20.96 -4.30
C THR A 83 -6.13 -19.83 -5.24
N ILE A 84 -5.28 -18.92 -4.76
CA ILE A 84 -4.71 -17.85 -5.59
C ILE A 84 -3.32 -18.27 -6.03
N ALA A 85 -3.15 -18.46 -7.33
CA ALA A 85 -1.90 -18.87 -7.96
C ALA A 85 -1.04 -17.66 -8.34
N ASN A 86 0.26 -17.74 -8.08
CA ASN A 86 1.19 -16.76 -8.62
C ASN A 86 1.33 -16.98 -10.13
N PRO A 87 1.25 -15.91 -10.97
CA PRO A 87 1.42 -15.99 -12.43
C PRO A 87 2.68 -16.74 -12.88
N LYS A 88 3.74 -16.69 -12.08
CA LYS A 88 4.99 -17.40 -12.37
C LYS A 88 4.81 -18.92 -12.47
N TRP A 89 3.86 -19.49 -11.74
CA TRP A 89 3.62 -20.93 -11.68
C TRP A 89 2.57 -21.41 -12.69
N VAL A 90 1.73 -20.51 -13.20
CA VAL A 90 0.66 -20.82 -14.15
C VAL A 90 0.95 -20.34 -15.57
N LYS A 91 2.07 -19.64 -15.81
CA LYS A 91 2.47 -19.25 -17.19
C LYS A 91 2.56 -20.49 -18.06
N ALA A 92 1.70 -20.54 -19.06
CA ALA A 92 1.82 -21.53 -20.14
C ALA A 92 3.18 -21.38 -20.85
N VAL A 93 3.79 -22.50 -21.22
CA VAL A 93 4.93 -22.53 -22.13
C VAL A 93 4.54 -21.77 -23.39
N LYS A 94 5.43 -20.89 -23.89
CA LYS A 94 5.22 -20.00 -25.04
C LYS A 94 4.38 -20.65 -26.16
N GLY A 95 3.19 -20.17 -26.36
CA GLY A 95 2.25 -20.55 -27.41
C GLY A 95 1.14 -19.50 -27.53
N ASN A 96 0.29 -19.54 -28.55
CA ASN A 96 -0.77 -18.57 -28.81
C ASN A 96 -1.60 -18.31 -27.54
N LYS A 97 -1.52 -17.09 -27.05
CA LYS A 97 -2.39 -16.59 -25.96
C LYS A 97 -3.83 -16.54 -26.47
N ASP A 98 -4.67 -17.34 -25.85
CA ASP A 98 -6.11 -17.31 -26.05
C ASP A 98 -6.73 -17.40 -24.64
N ASP A 99 -7.44 -16.35 -24.22
CA ASP A 99 -8.09 -16.27 -22.89
C ASP A 99 -8.98 -17.49 -22.63
N THR A 100 -9.41 -18.16 -23.71
CA THR A 100 -10.20 -19.38 -23.62
C THR A 100 -9.39 -20.61 -23.21
N LYS A 101 -8.11 -20.59 -23.42
CA LYS A 101 -7.20 -21.69 -23.04
C LYS A 101 -6.65 -21.49 -21.62
N ASP A 102 -6.59 -20.25 -21.13
CA ASP A 102 -5.95 -19.92 -19.88
C ASP A 102 -6.73 -20.46 -18.67
N SER A 103 -8.05 -20.31 -18.62
CA SER A 103 -8.87 -20.87 -17.53
C SER A 103 -8.85 -22.40 -17.48
N LYS A 104 -8.85 -23.06 -18.65
CA LYS A 104 -8.71 -24.53 -18.73
C LYS A 104 -7.33 -24.95 -18.24
N TRP A 105 -6.27 -24.28 -18.69
CA TRP A 105 -4.90 -24.57 -18.30
C TRP A 105 -4.67 -24.41 -16.79
N ILE A 106 -5.13 -23.31 -16.21
CA ILE A 106 -5.11 -23.08 -14.74
C ILE A 106 -5.79 -24.26 -14.02
N GLY A 107 -6.97 -24.65 -14.49
CA GLY A 107 -7.73 -25.75 -13.93
C GLY A 107 -7.04 -27.10 -14.05
N ASP A 108 -6.40 -27.39 -15.21
CA ASP A 108 -5.68 -28.65 -15.42
C ASP A 108 -4.45 -28.76 -14.51
N LEU A 109 -3.67 -27.69 -14.37
CA LEU A 109 -2.54 -27.63 -13.42
C LEU A 109 -3.03 -27.82 -11.98
N PHE A 110 -4.12 -27.13 -11.62
CA PHE A 110 -4.69 -27.20 -10.28
C PHE A 110 -5.23 -28.60 -9.95
N ARG A 111 -5.96 -29.20 -10.87
CA ARG A 111 -6.48 -30.58 -10.76
C ARG A 111 -5.39 -31.59 -10.43
N LEU A 112 -4.20 -31.41 -11.00
CA LEU A 112 -3.04 -32.28 -10.81
C LEU A 112 -2.20 -31.92 -9.57
N GLY A 113 -2.58 -30.89 -8.79
CA GLY A 113 -1.85 -30.43 -7.61
C GLY A 113 -0.51 -29.72 -7.95
N LEU A 114 -0.35 -29.25 -9.19
CA LEU A 114 0.88 -28.59 -9.66
C LEU A 114 0.92 -27.09 -9.35
N VAL A 115 -0.17 -26.52 -8.80
CA VAL A 115 -0.26 -25.12 -8.42
C VAL A 115 0.07 -24.93 -6.95
N LYS A 116 1.10 -24.12 -6.67
CA LYS A 116 1.35 -23.64 -5.30
C LYS A 116 0.53 -22.40 -5.03
N GLY A 117 -0.42 -22.50 -4.10
CA GLY A 117 -1.25 -21.36 -3.66
C GLY A 117 -0.45 -20.32 -2.90
N SER A 118 -0.81 -19.04 -3.10
CA SER A 118 -0.36 -17.93 -2.27
C SER A 118 -1.16 -17.93 -0.96
N TYR A 119 -0.49 -17.63 0.14
CA TYR A 119 -1.18 -17.43 1.41
C TYR A 119 -1.99 -16.11 1.37
N ILE A 120 -3.30 -16.22 1.56
CA ILE A 120 -4.21 -15.08 1.67
C ILE A 120 -4.64 -14.97 3.14
N PRO A 121 -4.28 -13.90 3.84
CA PRO A 121 -4.69 -13.69 5.22
C PRO A 121 -6.22 -13.58 5.35
N CYS A 122 -6.75 -13.82 6.54
CA CYS A 122 -8.16 -13.57 6.83
C CYS A 122 -8.54 -12.09 6.56
N LYS A 123 -9.84 -11.85 6.38
CA LYS A 123 -10.36 -10.52 5.99
C LYS A 123 -9.91 -9.40 6.93
N LYS A 124 -9.91 -9.62 8.24
CA LYS A 124 -9.45 -8.66 9.25
C LYS A 124 -7.99 -8.22 8.99
N ILE A 125 -7.08 -9.19 8.82
CA ILE A 125 -5.66 -8.91 8.53
C ILE A 125 -5.51 -8.19 7.17
N ARG A 126 -6.35 -8.50 6.17
CA ARG A 126 -6.30 -7.80 4.88
C ARG A 126 -6.64 -6.32 5.04
N ILE A 127 -7.68 -5.99 5.82
CA ILE A 127 -8.05 -4.60 6.13
C ILE A 127 -6.90 -3.89 6.85
N LEU A 128 -6.36 -4.46 7.92
CA LEU A 128 -5.23 -3.87 8.65
C LEU A 128 -4.01 -3.61 7.72
N ARG A 129 -3.72 -4.54 6.80
CA ARG A 129 -2.66 -4.36 5.79
C ARG A 129 -2.94 -3.23 4.80
N GLU A 130 -4.19 -2.94 4.48
CA GLU A 130 -4.54 -1.80 3.63
C GLU A 130 -4.21 -0.48 4.33
N PHE A 131 -4.61 -0.31 5.60
CA PHE A 131 -4.32 0.88 6.39
C PHE A 131 -2.81 1.06 6.64
N THR A 132 -2.11 0.02 7.05
CA THR A 132 -0.65 0.10 7.29
C THR A 132 0.14 0.43 6.02
N ARG A 133 -0.27 -0.09 4.86
CA ARG A 133 0.33 0.25 3.56
C ARG A 133 0.01 1.68 3.11
N TYR A 134 -1.21 2.13 3.38
CA TYR A 134 -1.61 3.52 3.09
C TYR A 134 -0.81 4.48 3.96
N ARG A 135 -0.72 4.21 5.27
CA ARG A 135 0.14 4.95 6.19
C ARG A 135 1.59 5.06 5.68
N TYR A 136 2.18 3.94 5.27
CA TYR A 136 3.52 3.93 4.72
C TYR A 136 3.67 4.87 3.51
N LYS A 137 2.69 4.90 2.61
CA LYS A 137 2.68 5.81 1.47
C LYS A 137 2.57 7.27 1.89
N LEU A 138 1.72 7.59 2.87
CA LEU A 138 1.60 8.95 3.41
C LEU A 138 2.92 9.42 4.03
N VAL A 139 3.59 8.57 4.81
CA VAL A 139 4.91 8.88 5.37
C VAL A 139 5.95 9.12 4.27
N SER A 140 5.94 8.33 3.20
CA SER A 140 6.82 8.54 2.05
C SER A 140 6.51 9.86 1.32
N CYS A 141 5.23 10.20 1.13
CA CYS A 141 4.81 11.48 0.56
C CYS A 141 5.28 12.66 1.43
N ARG A 142 5.08 12.58 2.75
CA ARG A 142 5.55 13.60 3.69
C ARG A 142 7.08 13.80 3.62
N SER A 143 7.83 12.71 3.53
CA SER A 143 9.29 12.79 3.36
C SER A 143 9.69 13.46 2.05
N SER A 144 8.95 13.21 0.99
CA SER A 144 9.17 13.88 -0.30
C SER A 144 8.89 15.39 -0.21
N GLU A 145 7.84 15.81 0.51
CA GLU A 145 7.56 17.22 0.75
C GLU A 145 8.62 17.88 1.64
N LYS A 146 9.10 17.19 2.67
CA LYS A 146 10.21 17.66 3.51
C LYS A 146 11.46 17.97 2.66
N ASN A 147 11.84 17.04 1.78
CA ASN A 147 12.97 17.23 0.87
C ASN A 147 12.72 18.40 -0.10
N ARG A 148 11.50 18.56 -0.59
CA ARG A 148 11.13 19.70 -1.46
C ARG A 148 11.23 21.03 -0.73
N TYR A 149 10.82 21.08 0.52
CA TYR A 149 10.92 22.26 1.37
C TYR A 149 12.37 22.63 1.63
N GLN A 150 13.20 21.66 2.01
CA GLN A 150 14.63 21.86 2.26
C GLN A 150 15.37 22.34 1.00
N ASN A 151 15.11 21.72 -0.15
CA ASN A 151 15.67 22.15 -1.44
C ASN A 151 15.26 23.60 -1.80
N ALA A 152 14.03 24.00 -1.44
CA ALA A 152 13.59 25.37 -1.67
C ALA A 152 14.35 26.39 -0.80
N LEU A 153 14.67 26.05 0.45
CA LEU A 153 15.52 26.85 1.32
C LEU A 153 16.94 26.99 0.75
N THR A 154 17.53 25.88 0.32
CA THR A 154 18.87 25.87 -0.29
C THR A 154 18.96 26.79 -1.51
N VAL A 155 17.94 26.76 -2.39
CA VAL A 155 17.88 27.64 -3.57
C VAL A 155 17.77 29.13 -3.20
N CYS A 156 17.28 29.43 -1.99
CA CYS A 156 17.17 30.78 -1.45
C CYS A 156 18.42 31.22 -0.63
N ASN A 157 19.53 30.49 -0.70
CA ASN A 157 20.74 30.69 0.12
C ASN A 157 20.48 30.58 1.63
N VAL A 158 19.55 29.73 2.04
CA VAL A 158 19.33 29.39 3.46
C VAL A 158 19.99 28.06 3.73
N ALA A 159 21.17 28.06 4.34
CA ALA A 159 21.98 26.88 4.64
C ALA A 159 21.84 26.42 6.11
N LEU A 160 20.68 26.66 6.71
CA LEU A 160 20.41 26.35 8.12
C LEU A 160 20.61 24.87 8.45
N ASP A 161 20.38 23.96 7.51
CA ASP A 161 20.56 22.52 7.63
C ASP A 161 22.03 22.10 7.81
N SER A 162 22.99 22.96 7.51
CA SER A 162 24.41 22.72 7.78
C SER A 162 24.79 22.93 9.25
N VAL A 163 23.96 23.65 10.02
CA VAL A 163 24.21 24.01 11.41
C VAL A 163 23.31 23.23 12.38
N VAL A 164 22.07 22.98 11.99
CA VAL A 164 21.07 22.31 12.81
C VAL A 164 20.91 20.85 12.42
N SER A 165 20.65 19.98 13.40
CA SER A 165 20.41 18.56 13.14
C SER A 165 19.02 18.27 12.57
N ASP A 166 18.05 19.17 12.82
CA ASP A 166 16.67 19.03 12.32
C ASP A 166 16.14 20.41 11.91
N ILE A 167 15.97 20.57 10.60
CA ILE A 167 15.42 21.80 10.01
C ILE A 167 13.93 22.01 10.32
N PHE A 168 13.23 20.95 10.75
CA PHE A 168 11.83 20.98 11.17
C PHE A 168 11.67 21.09 12.70
N GLY A 169 12.77 21.25 13.43
CA GLY A 169 12.77 21.48 14.86
C GLY A 169 12.24 22.89 15.23
N LYS A 170 11.85 23.10 16.48
CA LYS A 170 11.16 24.31 16.94
C LYS A 170 11.92 25.61 16.60
N SER A 171 13.22 25.68 16.89
CA SER A 171 14.04 26.88 16.58
C SER A 171 14.14 27.10 15.07
N SER A 172 14.48 26.04 14.32
CA SER A 172 14.62 26.12 12.85
C SER A 172 13.32 26.58 12.19
N THR A 173 12.19 26.00 12.60
CA THR A 173 10.88 26.38 12.09
C THR A 173 10.57 27.85 12.40
N SER A 174 10.83 28.30 13.65
CA SER A 174 10.60 29.70 14.05
C SER A 174 11.48 30.69 13.29
N ILE A 175 12.72 30.32 12.97
CA ILE A 175 13.63 31.12 12.13
C ILE A 175 13.12 31.18 10.69
N ILE A 176 12.76 30.05 10.11
CA ILE A 176 12.26 29.99 8.73
C ILE A 176 10.95 30.80 8.60
N ASP A 177 10.04 30.70 9.58
CA ASP A 177 8.81 31.48 9.61
C ASP A 177 9.12 32.98 9.61
N TYR A 178 10.07 33.39 10.42
CA TYR A 178 10.54 34.77 10.42
C TYR A 178 11.06 35.20 9.01
N LEU A 179 11.91 34.40 8.36
CA LEU A 179 12.43 34.72 7.01
C LEU A 179 11.29 34.81 5.97
N LEU A 180 10.25 33.98 6.09
CA LEU A 180 9.10 33.99 5.17
C LEU A 180 8.22 35.23 5.35
N GLU A 181 8.17 35.81 6.57
CA GLU A 181 7.34 36.98 6.89
C GLU A 181 8.02 38.32 6.59
N GLN A 182 9.36 38.32 6.44
CA GLN A 182 10.09 39.57 6.20
C GLN A 182 9.75 40.26 4.86
N SER A 183 9.56 41.55 4.89
CA SER A 183 9.45 42.38 3.68
C SER A 183 10.85 42.73 3.17
N GLY A 184 11.46 41.83 2.40
CA GLY A 184 12.85 41.97 1.94
C GLY A 184 13.73 40.82 2.43
N ASN A 185 15.04 40.94 2.29
CA ASN A 185 16.00 39.89 2.60
C ASN A 185 16.99 40.29 3.71
N SER A 186 16.63 41.23 4.59
CA SER A 186 17.44 41.65 5.75
C SER A 186 16.98 40.86 6.99
N ILE A 187 17.93 40.52 7.85
CA ILE A 187 17.66 39.87 9.12
C ILE A 187 17.97 40.77 10.32
N ASN A 188 17.23 40.62 11.40
CA ASN A 188 17.54 41.19 12.70
C ASN A 188 18.19 40.10 13.57
N HIS A 189 19.45 40.29 13.91
CA HIS A 189 20.24 39.31 14.68
C HIS A 189 19.64 39.06 16.08
N GLU A 190 19.19 40.10 16.80
CA GLU A 190 18.57 39.98 18.12
C GLU A 190 17.28 39.11 18.06
N GLU A 191 16.51 39.31 17.01
CA GLU A 191 15.28 38.56 16.80
C GLU A 191 15.58 37.09 16.49
N ILE A 192 16.59 36.81 15.66
CA ILE A 192 17.04 35.42 15.41
C ILE A 192 17.55 34.79 16.69
N ALA A 193 18.39 35.48 17.49
CA ALA A 193 18.90 34.99 18.77
C ALA A 193 17.74 34.61 19.74
N SER A 194 16.66 35.39 19.75
CA SER A 194 15.50 35.12 20.61
C SER A 194 14.77 33.81 20.27
N LYS A 195 14.88 33.32 19.03
CA LYS A 195 14.25 32.09 18.55
C LYS A 195 15.09 30.84 18.84
N LEU A 196 16.33 31.00 19.29
CA LEU A 196 17.24 29.90 19.59
C LEU A 196 16.94 29.28 20.95
N LEU A 197 16.75 27.96 20.97
CA LEU A 197 16.45 27.19 22.16
C LEU A 197 17.62 26.24 22.51
N ARG A 198 17.89 26.10 23.83
CA ARG A 198 18.82 25.11 24.39
C ARG A 198 20.22 25.14 23.73
N SER A 199 20.65 24.02 23.16
CA SER A 199 21.98 23.84 22.56
C SER A 199 22.22 24.71 21.32
N LEU A 200 21.20 25.24 20.67
CA LEU A 200 21.38 26.12 19.52
C LEU A 200 21.81 27.54 19.93
N LYS A 201 21.62 27.94 21.19
CA LYS A 201 22.13 29.22 21.69
C LYS A 201 23.65 29.33 21.59
N SER A 202 24.38 28.22 21.80
CA SER A 202 25.84 28.23 21.66
C SER A 202 26.33 28.22 20.20
N LYS A 203 25.42 28.14 19.24
CA LYS A 203 25.68 28.16 17.79
C LYS A 203 25.09 29.39 17.12
N GLU A 204 24.79 30.44 17.88
CA GLU A 204 24.11 31.65 17.40
C GLU A 204 24.81 32.24 16.17
N ASP A 205 26.11 32.51 16.25
CA ASP A 205 26.90 33.08 15.14
C ASP A 205 26.81 32.21 13.87
N ALA A 206 26.94 30.89 14.02
CA ALA A 206 26.85 29.95 12.90
C ALA A 206 25.42 29.92 12.28
N VAL A 207 24.38 30.04 13.11
CA VAL A 207 23.01 30.14 12.64
C VAL A 207 22.79 31.42 11.85
N ILE A 208 23.24 32.54 12.37
CA ILE A 208 23.15 33.82 11.68
C ILE A 208 23.92 33.78 10.35
N GLU A 209 25.15 33.32 10.33
CA GLU A 209 25.97 33.15 9.12
C GLU A 209 25.28 32.26 8.07
N SER A 210 24.59 31.19 8.51
CA SER A 210 23.91 30.26 7.60
C SER A 210 22.69 30.83 6.86
N ILE A 211 22.20 31.99 7.31
CA ILE A 211 21.02 32.66 6.72
C ILE A 211 21.34 34.11 6.28
N GLU A 212 22.50 34.63 6.60
CA GLU A 212 22.93 35.98 6.19
C GLU A 212 22.99 36.05 4.67
N GLY A 213 22.43 37.14 4.11
CA GLY A 213 22.41 37.32 2.66
C GLY A 213 21.45 36.37 1.90
N TYR A 214 20.50 35.72 2.57
CA TYR A 214 19.47 34.91 1.91
C TYR A 214 18.71 35.77 0.87
N GLN A 215 18.24 35.13 -0.18
CA GLN A 215 17.45 35.77 -1.23
C GLN A 215 16.20 34.97 -1.52
N MET A 216 15.06 35.54 -1.19
CA MET A 216 13.77 34.88 -1.33
C MET A 216 12.74 35.82 -1.94
N THR A 217 12.25 35.48 -3.11
CA THR A 217 11.18 36.20 -3.79
C THR A 217 9.81 35.85 -3.18
N ASP A 218 8.82 36.73 -3.36
CA ASP A 218 7.45 36.48 -2.88
C ASP A 218 6.85 35.17 -3.46
N SER A 219 7.17 34.85 -4.71
CA SER A 219 6.75 33.62 -5.34
C SER A 219 7.37 32.37 -4.67
N GLN A 220 8.63 32.46 -4.24
CA GLN A 220 9.31 31.39 -3.50
C GLN A 220 8.72 31.24 -2.09
N LYS A 221 8.46 32.34 -1.39
CA LYS A 221 7.78 32.35 -0.08
C LYS A 221 6.41 31.69 -0.19
N TYR A 222 5.60 32.11 -1.18
CA TYR A 222 4.28 31.54 -1.43
C TYR A 222 4.34 30.03 -1.71
N ARG A 223 5.29 29.60 -2.54
CA ARG A 223 5.51 28.17 -2.81
C ARG A 223 5.85 27.40 -1.53
N MET A 224 6.69 27.96 -0.66
CA MET A 224 7.07 27.31 0.60
C MET A 224 5.87 27.17 1.56
N HIS A 225 5.00 28.18 1.62
CA HIS A 225 3.75 28.10 2.36
C HIS A 225 2.85 26.95 1.84
N LEU A 226 2.74 26.80 0.51
CA LEU A 226 1.95 25.70 -0.07
C LEU A 226 2.53 24.32 0.29
N VAL A 227 3.86 24.15 0.20
CA VAL A 227 4.53 22.89 0.54
C VAL A 227 4.32 22.57 2.02
N ARG A 228 4.41 23.57 2.91
CA ARG A 228 4.20 23.41 4.35
C ARG A 228 2.76 23.00 4.66
N ALA A 229 1.79 23.70 4.10
CA ALA A 229 0.39 23.38 4.28
C ALA A 229 0.08 21.92 3.83
N HIS A 230 0.71 21.47 2.72
CA HIS A 230 0.57 20.09 2.27
C HIS A 230 1.24 19.08 3.22
N MET A 231 2.40 19.42 3.81
CA MET A 231 3.04 18.59 4.83
C MET A 231 2.17 18.45 6.09
N ASP A 232 1.55 19.54 6.53
CA ASP A 232 0.67 19.57 7.69
C ASP A 232 -0.59 18.76 7.44
N TYR A 233 -1.18 18.87 6.25
CA TYR A 233 -2.31 18.05 5.81
C TYR A 233 -1.95 16.55 5.82
N ILE A 234 -0.82 16.16 5.20
CA ILE A 234 -0.38 14.75 5.21
C ILE A 234 -0.13 14.26 6.65
N THR A 235 0.36 15.13 7.52
CA THR A 235 0.60 14.76 8.93
C THR A 235 -0.71 14.51 9.67
N ALA A 236 -1.74 15.30 9.42
CA ALA A 236 -3.08 15.09 9.95
C ALA A 236 -3.67 13.75 9.45
N GLU A 237 -3.56 13.48 8.14
CA GLU A 237 -3.99 12.21 7.54
C GLU A 237 -3.28 10.99 8.15
N ILE A 238 -1.97 11.09 8.42
CA ILE A 238 -1.21 10.02 9.11
C ILE A 238 -1.80 9.77 10.49
N ASN A 239 -2.09 10.82 11.26
CA ASN A 239 -2.65 10.70 12.60
C ASN A 239 -4.06 10.07 12.57
N ASP A 240 -4.86 10.37 11.56
CA ASP A 240 -6.18 9.79 11.38
C ASP A 240 -6.10 8.30 11.05
N VAL A 241 -5.18 7.93 10.15
CA VAL A 241 -4.90 6.51 9.83
C VAL A 241 -4.36 5.76 11.05
N ASP A 242 -3.51 6.40 11.87
CA ASP A 242 -2.98 5.79 13.09
C ASP A 242 -4.09 5.50 14.09
N ARG A 243 -5.04 6.44 14.28
CA ARG A 243 -6.23 6.23 15.14
C ARG A 243 -7.11 5.07 14.65
N GLU A 244 -7.29 4.94 13.34
CA GLU A 244 -8.07 3.84 12.77
C GLU A 244 -7.37 2.49 12.98
N ILE A 245 -6.04 2.43 12.77
CA ILE A 245 -5.24 1.24 13.05
C ILE A 245 -5.35 0.84 14.52
N GLU A 246 -5.21 1.79 15.45
CA GLU A 246 -5.36 1.56 16.89
C GLU A 246 -6.76 1.04 17.23
N SER A 247 -7.80 1.62 16.65
CA SER A 247 -9.19 1.19 16.82
C SER A 247 -9.41 -0.25 16.35
N LEU A 248 -8.87 -0.60 15.18
CA LEU A 248 -8.96 -1.97 14.65
C LEU A 248 -8.25 -2.98 15.55
N ILE A 249 -7.10 -2.61 16.10
CA ILE A 249 -6.33 -3.46 17.01
C ILE A 249 -7.09 -3.66 18.33
N SER A 250 -7.52 -2.57 18.95
CA SER A 250 -8.21 -2.61 20.27
C SER A 250 -9.57 -3.28 20.21
N SER A 251 -10.19 -3.36 19.02
CA SER A 251 -11.48 -4.03 18.84
C SER A 251 -11.40 -5.57 18.84
N ASP A 252 -10.20 -6.13 18.80
CA ASP A 252 -9.99 -7.59 18.67
C ASP A 252 -8.89 -8.06 19.63
N PRO A 253 -9.23 -8.78 20.73
CA PRO A 253 -8.26 -9.27 21.70
C PRO A 253 -7.14 -10.14 21.10
N ASP A 254 -7.39 -10.82 19.96
CA ASP A 254 -6.38 -11.63 19.29
C ASP A 254 -5.27 -10.75 18.70
N TYR A 255 -5.60 -9.52 18.27
CA TYR A 255 -4.61 -8.55 17.80
C TYR A 255 -3.78 -7.98 18.95
N GLU A 256 -4.41 -7.61 20.06
CA GLU A 256 -3.68 -7.12 21.24
C GLU A 256 -2.67 -8.17 21.72
N ASN A 257 -3.10 -9.42 21.86
CA ASN A 257 -2.23 -10.51 22.28
C ASN A 257 -1.09 -10.76 21.27
N ALA A 258 -1.39 -10.72 19.97
CA ALA A 258 -0.37 -10.89 18.92
C ALA A 258 0.68 -9.76 18.95
N ILE A 259 0.27 -8.51 19.18
CA ILE A 259 1.16 -7.36 19.29
C ILE A 259 2.02 -7.48 20.56
N LEU A 260 1.42 -7.79 21.70
CA LEU A 260 2.16 -8.00 22.95
C LEU A 260 3.22 -9.10 22.78
N PHE A 261 2.87 -10.18 22.08
CA PHE A 261 3.81 -11.25 21.77
C PHE A 261 4.95 -10.78 20.84
N LEU A 262 4.63 -10.02 19.78
CA LEU A 262 5.64 -9.46 18.89
C LEU A 262 6.58 -8.46 19.58
N MET A 263 6.09 -7.67 20.52
CA MET A 263 6.87 -6.71 21.31
C MET A 263 7.90 -7.39 22.25
N THR A 264 7.81 -8.71 22.50
CA THR A 264 8.83 -9.48 23.21
C THR A 264 10.11 -9.65 22.38
N ILE A 265 10.05 -9.43 21.06
CA ILE A 265 11.20 -9.54 20.16
C ILE A 265 12.05 -8.28 20.29
N PRO A 266 13.36 -8.38 20.61
CA PRO A 266 14.23 -7.21 20.72
C PRO A 266 14.21 -6.35 19.44
N GLY A 267 13.95 -5.05 19.59
CA GLY A 267 13.89 -4.09 18.49
C GLY A 267 12.50 -3.91 17.85
N VAL A 268 11.49 -4.70 18.22
CA VAL A 268 10.08 -4.45 17.89
C VAL A 268 9.48 -3.54 18.96
N LYS A 269 8.86 -2.44 18.53
CA LYS A 269 8.22 -1.44 19.41
C LYS A 269 6.77 -1.25 18.97
#